data_2c47e2c3ea3e0dc18a157bc4badd5203
#
_entry.id   2c47e2c3ea3e0dc18a157bc4badd5203
#
_cell.length_a   1.000
_cell.length_b   1.000
_cell.length_c   1.000
_cell.angle_alpha   90.00
_cell.angle_beta   90.00
_cell.angle_gamma   90.00
#
_symmetry.space_group_name_H-M   'P 1'
#
loop_
_entity.id
_entity.type
_entity.pdbx_description
1 polymer ?
#
loop_
_entity_poly.entity_id
_entity_poly.type
_entity_poly.pdbx_seq_one_letter_code
_entity_poly.pdbx_strand_id
1 'polypeptide(L)'
;MNQTRRRFLSNCALAGAALLSGAALPISARAAPVRALMMYGPPVGPSLMQAHLAETGVLDGVSELGFEVYRNPDILRTGFVSGRWELAVTPSYVAANLHNKGIPVRLMNILTWGLLYVISADGKVKAVDDLTGQTVVMPFKADMPDLVLQHIASIRGMKAGKDYQLNYVANPFQGLQLLLSGRADHAVLPEPAATAALLRGLKSSKQLYRAINLQQAWGDATGGEAAIPQAGMMISEALLQELPELPQQFNAALANSTEWVVNNPASAGKLGEAYLGLKAPVIEQSIPHSNFKLTTAQDGREQIERFFGILAQGNPAIIGGKLPADKFYLA
;
A
#
# COMPACT_ATOMS: atom_id res chain seq x y z
N MET A 1 11.57 -1.15 20.91
CA MET A 1 12.31 -1.99 19.94
C MET A 1 11.64 -3.36 19.99
N ASN A 2 10.95 -3.71 18.89
CA ASN A 2 10.07 -4.89 18.83
C ASN A 2 10.86 -6.20 19.04
N GLN A 3 10.27 -7.19 19.70
CA GLN A 3 10.91 -8.49 19.97
C GLN A 3 11.36 -9.19 18.68
N THR A 4 10.66 -9.01 17.59
CA THR A 4 10.98 -9.53 16.25
C THR A 4 12.32 -9.02 15.73
N ARG A 5 12.65 -7.75 15.95
CA ARG A 5 13.93 -7.15 15.54
C ARG A 5 15.12 -7.70 16.33
N ARG A 6 14.92 -8.05 17.60
CA ARG A 6 15.97 -8.66 18.45
C ARG A 6 16.28 -10.09 18.02
N ARG A 7 15.27 -10.88 17.65
CA ARG A 7 15.46 -12.26 17.16
C ARG A 7 16.16 -12.28 15.81
N PHE A 8 15.78 -11.37 14.90
CA PHE A 8 16.37 -11.25 13.57
C PHE A 8 17.87 -10.93 13.61
N LEU A 9 18.30 -10.00 14.47
CA LEU A 9 19.71 -9.59 14.58
C LEU A 9 20.62 -10.62 15.28
N SER A 10 20.06 -11.47 16.16
CA SER A 10 20.86 -12.50 16.86
C SER A 10 21.18 -13.72 15.99
N ASN A 11 20.34 -14.05 15.01
CA ASN A 11 20.53 -15.23 14.15
C ASN A 11 21.47 -15.00 12.97
N CYS A 12 21.67 -13.75 12.52
CA CYS A 12 22.63 -13.44 11.45
C CYS A 12 24.11 -13.60 11.83
N ALA A 13 24.45 -13.75 13.12
CA ALA A 13 25.84 -13.81 13.58
C ALA A 13 26.45 -15.24 13.63
N LEU A 14 25.68 -16.31 13.35
CA LEU A 14 26.10 -17.70 13.58
C LEU A 14 26.38 -18.53 12.31
N ALA A 15 26.25 -17.96 11.12
CA ALA A 15 26.39 -18.70 9.84
C ALA A 15 27.83 -18.79 9.27
N GLY A 16 28.85 -18.49 10.02
CA GLY A 16 30.21 -18.27 9.53
C GLY A 16 31.30 -19.20 10.05
N ALA A 17 31.11 -20.51 10.25
CA ALA A 17 32.25 -21.41 10.57
C ALA A 17 31.90 -22.90 10.34
N ALA A 18 32.10 -23.44 9.16
CA ALA A 18 32.40 -24.86 8.93
C ALA A 18 32.90 -25.12 7.51
N LEU A 19 34.21 -25.02 7.29
CA LEU A 19 34.88 -25.61 6.14
C LEU A 19 36.16 -26.28 6.65
N LEU A 20 36.23 -27.62 6.54
CA LEU A 20 37.40 -28.40 6.14
C LEU A 20 37.24 -29.88 6.49
N SER A 21 36.89 -30.70 5.52
CA SER A 21 37.45 -32.06 5.36
C SER A 21 36.97 -32.66 4.04
N GLY A 22 37.91 -32.94 3.15
CA GLY A 22 37.65 -33.43 1.80
C GLY A 22 37.25 -34.90 1.78
N ALA A 23 36.16 -35.19 1.07
CA ALA A 23 35.84 -36.45 0.44
C ALA A 23 34.94 -36.14 -0.74
N ALA A 24 35.30 -36.58 -1.94
CA ALA A 24 34.53 -36.42 -3.16
C ALA A 24 33.24 -37.24 -3.01
N LEU A 25 32.12 -36.53 -2.79
CA LEU A 25 30.75 -37.05 -2.83
C LEU A 25 30.04 -36.55 -4.09
N PRO A 26 29.03 -37.29 -4.62
CA PRO A 26 28.33 -36.92 -5.85
C PRO A 26 27.73 -35.54 -5.71
N ILE A 27 27.63 -34.83 -6.82
CA ILE A 27 27.09 -33.48 -6.94
C ILE A 27 25.74 -33.45 -6.23
N SER A 28 25.75 -33.10 -4.94
CA SER A 28 24.55 -32.78 -4.20
C SER A 28 23.96 -31.52 -4.83
N ALA A 29 22.71 -31.58 -5.20
CA ALA A 29 21.96 -30.39 -5.56
C ALA A 29 22.31 -29.29 -4.55
N ARG A 30 22.92 -28.21 -5.02
CA ARG A 30 23.33 -27.08 -4.19
C ARG A 30 22.03 -26.55 -3.57
N ALA A 31 21.83 -26.82 -2.30
CA ALA A 31 20.71 -26.24 -1.58
C ALA A 31 20.73 -24.74 -1.85
N ALA A 32 19.63 -24.17 -2.30
CA ALA A 32 19.51 -22.74 -2.50
C ALA A 32 19.97 -22.03 -1.20
N PRO A 33 20.66 -20.90 -1.30
CA PRO A 33 21.14 -20.19 -0.12
C PRO A 33 19.92 -19.82 0.75
N VAL A 34 19.90 -20.33 1.97
CA VAL A 34 18.85 -20.03 2.94
C VAL A 34 19.18 -18.69 3.57
N ARG A 35 18.32 -17.68 3.37
CA ARG A 35 18.53 -16.32 3.90
C ARG A 35 17.33 -15.79 4.66
N ALA A 36 17.55 -14.88 5.61
CA ALA A 36 16.49 -14.09 6.23
C ALA A 36 16.08 -12.94 5.31
N LEU A 37 14.79 -12.70 5.16
CA LEU A 37 14.23 -11.60 4.39
C LEU A 37 13.45 -10.65 5.29
N MET A 38 13.61 -9.33 5.05
CA MET A 38 12.85 -8.28 5.71
C MET A 38 11.90 -7.64 4.72
N MET A 39 10.61 -7.65 5.04
CA MET A 39 9.56 -6.94 4.33
C MET A 39 9.32 -5.58 4.98
N TYR A 40 9.02 -4.58 4.17
CA TYR A 40 8.69 -3.23 4.64
C TYR A 40 7.31 -2.83 4.13
N GLY A 41 6.54 -2.10 4.96
CA GLY A 41 5.23 -1.59 4.57
C GLY A 41 4.81 -0.34 5.35
N PRO A 42 3.93 0.51 4.78
CA PRO A 42 3.36 1.64 5.52
C PRO A 42 2.29 1.14 6.52
N PRO A 43 1.88 1.95 7.52
CA PRO A 43 0.85 1.56 8.48
C PRO A 43 -0.56 1.66 7.88
N VAL A 44 -0.83 0.88 6.84
CA VAL A 44 -2.10 0.78 6.11
C VAL A 44 -2.51 -0.67 5.90
N GLY A 45 -3.75 -0.89 5.49
CA GLY A 45 -4.34 -2.21 5.37
C GLY A 45 -3.52 -3.27 4.63
N PRO A 46 -2.95 -3.00 3.44
CA PRO A 46 -2.13 -3.99 2.72
C PRO A 46 -0.97 -4.58 3.51
N SER A 47 -0.44 -3.84 4.50
CA SER A 47 0.63 -4.33 5.37
C SER A 47 0.20 -5.41 6.38
N LEU A 48 -1.10 -5.64 6.54
CA LEU A 48 -1.62 -6.75 7.37
C LEU A 48 -1.24 -8.10 6.80
N MET A 49 -1.25 -8.23 5.45
CA MET A 49 -0.86 -9.46 4.78
C MET A 49 0.62 -9.79 5.04
N GLN A 50 1.49 -8.77 5.00
CA GLN A 50 2.91 -8.93 5.33
C GLN A 50 3.12 -9.30 6.80
N ALA A 51 2.38 -8.65 7.71
CA ALA A 51 2.45 -8.97 9.14
C ALA A 51 2.01 -10.42 9.41
N HIS A 52 0.93 -10.88 8.77
CA HIS A 52 0.47 -12.27 8.86
C HIS A 52 1.48 -13.23 8.27
N LEU A 53 2.01 -12.92 7.10
CA LEU A 53 3.04 -13.74 6.45
C LEU A 53 4.32 -13.85 7.28
N ALA A 54 4.72 -12.78 7.98
CA ALA A 54 5.88 -12.80 8.87
C ALA A 54 5.70 -13.73 10.09
N GLU A 55 4.44 -13.97 10.53
CA GLU A 55 4.17 -14.90 11.64
C GLU A 55 3.97 -16.36 11.18
N THR A 56 3.45 -16.55 9.96
CA THR A 56 2.96 -17.86 9.51
C THR A 56 3.63 -18.40 8.26
N GLY A 57 4.35 -17.55 7.52
CA GLY A 57 4.85 -17.87 6.20
C GLY A 57 6.09 -18.77 6.23
N VAL A 58 6.08 -19.76 5.35
CA VAL A 58 7.24 -20.58 5.00
C VAL A 58 7.45 -20.45 3.51
N LEU A 59 8.66 -20.05 3.10
CA LEU A 59 9.04 -19.91 1.70
C LEU A 59 10.36 -20.63 1.46
N ASP A 60 10.48 -21.30 0.32
CA ASP A 60 11.68 -22.02 -0.03
C ASP A 60 12.88 -21.06 -0.21
N GLY A 61 14.02 -21.44 0.35
CA GLY A 61 15.20 -20.60 0.35
C GLY A 61 15.19 -19.44 1.36
N VAL A 62 14.13 -19.33 2.18
CA VAL A 62 13.99 -18.29 3.21
C VAL A 62 13.95 -18.92 4.58
N SER A 63 14.93 -18.56 5.44
CA SER A 63 15.01 -19.08 6.82
C SER A 63 14.10 -18.35 7.79
N GLU A 64 13.85 -17.07 7.55
CA GLU A 64 13.06 -16.21 8.42
C GLU A 64 12.49 -15.04 7.61
N LEU A 65 11.21 -14.73 7.84
CA LEU A 65 10.54 -13.55 7.30
C LEU A 65 10.30 -12.54 8.42
N GLY A 66 10.86 -11.33 8.26
CA GLY A 66 10.57 -10.21 9.14
C GLY A 66 9.65 -9.19 8.48
N PHE A 67 8.97 -8.39 9.29
CA PHE A 67 8.18 -7.26 8.82
C PHE A 67 8.44 -6.01 9.67
N GLU A 68 8.73 -4.88 9.03
CA GLU A 68 8.95 -3.58 9.67
C GLU A 68 8.12 -2.47 9.02
N VAL A 69 7.49 -1.61 9.84
CA VAL A 69 6.70 -0.48 9.36
C VAL A 69 7.59 0.73 9.08
N TYR A 70 7.50 1.28 7.88
CA TYR A 70 8.01 2.62 7.57
C TYR A 70 6.88 3.65 7.64
N ARG A 71 7.19 4.87 8.11
CA ARG A 71 6.17 5.92 8.31
C ARG A 71 6.33 7.11 7.36
N ASN A 72 7.40 7.14 6.58
CA ASN A 72 7.71 8.21 5.66
C ASN A 72 8.06 7.64 4.27
N PRO A 73 7.40 8.08 3.19
CA PRO A 73 7.72 7.65 1.82
C PRO A 73 9.18 7.86 1.40
N ASP A 74 9.87 8.84 1.97
CA ASP A 74 11.29 9.09 1.65
C ASP A 74 12.20 8.01 2.24
N ILE A 75 11.81 7.40 3.36
CA ILE A 75 12.52 6.23 3.92
C ILE A 75 12.44 5.05 2.96
N LEU A 76 11.26 4.80 2.36
CA LEU A 76 11.08 3.77 1.33
C LEU A 76 12.01 4.02 0.13
N ARG A 77 11.98 5.25 -0.43
CA ARG A 77 12.82 5.62 -1.56
C ARG A 77 14.31 5.43 -1.25
N THR A 78 14.75 5.94 -0.12
CA THR A 78 16.15 5.82 0.33
C THR A 78 16.54 4.36 0.54
N GLY A 79 15.66 3.52 1.08
CA GLY A 79 15.87 2.09 1.28
C GLY A 79 16.20 1.37 -0.02
N PHE A 80 15.41 1.60 -1.08
CA PHE A 80 15.64 0.97 -2.39
C PHE A 80 16.78 1.61 -3.17
N VAL A 81 16.91 2.93 -3.17
CA VAL A 81 18.01 3.62 -3.85
C VAL A 81 19.38 3.20 -3.28
N SER A 82 19.46 2.97 -1.98
CA SER A 82 20.70 2.49 -1.32
C SER A 82 20.93 0.98 -1.43
N GLY A 83 20.00 0.23 -2.04
CA GLY A 83 20.06 -1.23 -2.12
C GLY A 83 19.90 -1.97 -0.77
N ARG A 84 19.51 -1.26 0.30
CA ARG A 84 19.29 -1.89 1.62
C ARG A 84 17.94 -2.59 1.75
N TRP A 85 16.97 -2.19 0.95
CA TRP A 85 15.63 -2.76 0.93
C TRP A 85 15.40 -3.53 -0.36
N GLU A 86 14.76 -4.67 -0.24
CA GLU A 86 14.54 -5.59 -1.35
C GLU A 86 13.07 -5.93 -1.56
N LEU A 87 12.26 -5.82 -0.49
CA LEU A 87 10.83 -6.14 -0.51
C LEU A 87 10.03 -5.08 0.26
N ALA A 88 9.04 -4.48 -0.38
CA ALA A 88 8.14 -3.57 0.31
C ALA A 88 6.76 -3.50 -0.33
N VAL A 89 5.72 -3.32 0.51
CA VAL A 89 4.44 -2.77 0.05
C VAL A 89 4.62 -1.28 -0.19
N THR A 90 4.19 -0.83 -1.36
CA THR A 90 4.28 0.55 -1.80
C THR A 90 3.08 0.93 -2.66
N PRO A 91 2.73 2.22 -2.76
CA PRO A 91 1.82 2.66 -3.81
C PRO A 91 2.36 2.27 -5.20
N SER A 92 1.50 1.73 -6.06
CA SER A 92 1.89 1.17 -7.35
C SER A 92 2.64 2.18 -8.23
N TYR A 93 2.20 3.44 -8.24
CA TYR A 93 2.86 4.51 -8.98
C TYR A 93 4.25 4.87 -8.45
N VAL A 94 4.53 4.64 -7.15
CA VAL A 94 5.87 4.84 -6.57
C VAL A 94 6.84 3.78 -7.09
N ALA A 95 6.39 2.53 -7.20
CA ALA A 95 7.18 1.48 -7.83
C ALA A 95 7.52 1.83 -9.29
N ALA A 96 6.53 2.30 -10.07
CA ALA A 96 6.72 2.77 -11.43
C ALA A 96 7.71 3.95 -11.53
N ASN A 97 7.59 4.92 -10.62
CA ASN A 97 8.51 6.07 -10.55
C ASN A 97 9.96 5.64 -10.31
N LEU A 98 10.19 4.75 -9.34
CA LEU A 98 11.52 4.24 -9.03
C LEU A 98 12.10 3.47 -10.22
N HIS A 99 11.32 2.55 -10.81
CA HIS A 99 11.72 1.78 -11.98
C HIS A 99 12.12 2.69 -13.15
N ASN A 100 11.28 3.67 -13.47
CA ASN A 100 11.51 4.59 -14.58
C ASN A 100 12.70 5.54 -14.35
N LYS A 101 13.07 5.78 -13.10
CA LYS A 101 14.29 6.49 -12.71
C LYS A 101 15.55 5.62 -12.67
N GLY A 102 15.44 4.36 -13.11
CA GLY A 102 16.58 3.45 -13.23
C GLY A 102 16.89 2.68 -11.95
N ILE A 103 16.06 2.77 -10.91
CA ILE A 103 16.21 1.90 -9.74
C ILE A 103 15.76 0.49 -10.14
N PRO A 104 16.58 -0.56 -9.91
CA PRO A 104 16.32 -1.91 -10.37
C PRO A 104 15.25 -2.60 -9.48
N VAL A 105 13.99 -2.23 -9.70
CA VAL A 105 12.83 -2.77 -8.99
C VAL A 105 11.73 -3.17 -9.96
N ARG A 106 10.86 -4.10 -9.53
CA ARG A 106 9.70 -4.59 -10.26
C ARG A 106 8.48 -4.66 -9.35
N LEU A 107 7.30 -4.55 -9.94
CA LEU A 107 6.03 -4.74 -9.26
C LEU A 107 5.63 -6.22 -9.34
N MET A 108 5.35 -6.84 -8.18
CA MET A 108 4.94 -8.24 -8.11
C MET A 108 3.43 -8.40 -8.25
N ASN A 109 2.68 -7.53 -7.58
CA ASN A 109 1.23 -7.64 -7.48
C ASN A 109 0.60 -6.31 -7.07
N ILE A 110 -0.73 -6.30 -7.09
CA ILE A 110 -1.58 -5.34 -6.38
C ILE A 110 -2.30 -6.10 -5.25
N LEU A 111 -2.29 -5.55 -4.04
CA LEU A 111 -2.92 -6.11 -2.84
C LEU A 111 -4.21 -5.37 -2.45
N THR A 112 -4.35 -4.10 -2.89
CA THR A 112 -5.55 -3.30 -2.64
C THR A 112 -5.94 -2.52 -3.90
N TRP A 113 -7.22 -2.63 -4.23
CA TRP A 113 -7.82 -2.01 -5.42
C TRP A 113 -8.62 -0.75 -5.06
N GLY A 114 -8.15 -0.05 -4.04
CA GLY A 114 -8.65 1.24 -3.59
C GLY A 114 -9.09 1.22 -2.13
N LEU A 115 -8.77 2.32 -1.45
CA LEU A 115 -9.10 2.52 -0.03
C LEU A 115 -9.32 4.02 0.27
N LEU A 116 -9.71 4.81 -0.75
CA LEU A 116 -9.89 6.26 -0.63
C LEU A 116 -11.36 6.63 -0.47
N TYR A 117 -11.65 7.53 0.46
CA TYR A 117 -12.99 8.02 0.73
C TYR A 117 -12.99 9.52 0.99
N VAL A 118 -14.04 10.21 0.62
CA VAL A 118 -14.35 11.51 1.20
C VAL A 118 -15.15 11.25 2.48
N ILE A 119 -14.60 11.68 3.60
CA ILE A 119 -15.29 11.72 4.89
C ILE A 119 -15.86 13.11 5.08
N SER A 120 -17.14 13.19 5.43
CA SER A 120 -17.89 14.45 5.55
C SER A 120 -18.61 14.55 6.89
N ALA A 121 -18.67 15.77 7.43
CA ALA A 121 -19.56 16.12 8.53
C ALA A 121 -21.00 16.41 8.03
N ASP A 122 -21.18 16.65 6.74
CA ASP A 122 -22.50 16.82 6.11
C ASP A 122 -23.00 15.50 5.52
N GLY A 123 -24.10 14.98 6.07
CA GLY A 123 -24.75 13.76 5.58
C GLY A 123 -25.43 13.89 4.22
N LYS A 124 -25.51 15.10 3.63
CA LYS A 124 -26.08 15.34 2.30
C LYS A 124 -25.09 15.09 1.18
N VAL A 125 -23.79 15.20 1.45
CA VAL A 125 -22.74 14.91 0.46
C VAL A 125 -22.77 13.43 0.10
N LYS A 126 -22.94 13.11 -1.18
CA LYS A 126 -23.02 11.74 -1.73
C LYS A 126 -22.21 11.55 -3.00
N ALA A 127 -21.93 12.62 -3.74
CA ALA A 127 -21.21 12.62 -5.01
C ALA A 127 -20.17 13.73 -5.04
N VAL A 128 -19.23 13.65 -5.98
CA VAL A 128 -18.19 14.68 -6.13
C VAL A 128 -18.80 16.04 -6.49
N ASP A 129 -19.93 16.06 -7.21
CA ASP A 129 -20.68 17.27 -7.55
C ASP A 129 -21.15 18.06 -6.32
N ASP A 130 -21.44 17.38 -5.21
CA ASP A 130 -21.87 17.98 -3.93
C ASP A 130 -20.74 18.76 -3.23
N LEU A 131 -19.50 18.62 -3.71
CA LEU A 131 -18.35 19.38 -3.22
C LEU A 131 -18.26 20.78 -3.82
N THR A 132 -19.17 21.16 -4.72
CA THR A 132 -19.21 22.52 -5.30
C THR A 132 -19.34 23.59 -4.21
N GLY A 133 -18.44 24.57 -4.22
CA GLY A 133 -18.34 25.63 -3.21
C GLY A 133 -17.72 25.19 -1.88
N GLN A 134 -17.37 23.92 -1.74
CA GLN A 134 -16.82 23.36 -0.49
C GLN A 134 -15.30 23.42 -0.44
N THR A 135 -14.74 23.31 0.77
CA THR A 135 -13.31 23.10 1.00
C THR A 135 -13.07 21.68 1.46
N VAL A 136 -12.24 20.95 0.74
CA VAL A 136 -11.87 19.56 1.02
C VAL A 136 -10.44 19.50 1.51
N VAL A 137 -10.21 18.92 2.69
CA VAL A 137 -8.85 18.64 3.18
C VAL A 137 -8.28 17.47 2.38
N MET A 138 -7.07 17.69 1.83
CA MET A 138 -6.40 16.77 0.94
C MET A 138 -5.00 16.43 1.47
N PRO A 139 -4.70 15.17 1.81
CA PRO A 139 -3.34 14.75 2.11
C PRO A 139 -2.50 14.68 0.81
N PHE A 140 -1.21 15.07 0.93
CA PHE A 140 -0.22 14.89 -0.12
C PHE A 140 -0.53 15.63 -1.44
N LYS A 141 -0.22 16.92 -1.48
CA LYS A 141 -0.39 17.77 -2.68
C LYS A 141 0.32 17.18 -3.91
N ALA A 142 -0.38 17.16 -5.04
CA ALA A 142 0.09 16.63 -6.33
C ALA A 142 0.53 15.14 -6.28
N ASP A 143 0.01 14.40 -5.32
CA ASP A 143 0.18 12.97 -5.17
C ASP A 143 -1.12 12.21 -5.48
N MET A 144 -1.11 10.90 -5.44
CA MET A 144 -2.17 10.03 -5.97
C MET A 144 -3.59 10.38 -5.46
N PRO A 145 -3.86 10.58 -4.16
CA PRO A 145 -5.21 10.91 -3.70
C PRO A 145 -5.75 12.22 -4.28
N ASP A 146 -4.87 13.22 -4.42
CA ASP A 146 -5.18 14.51 -4.99
C ASP A 146 -5.48 14.39 -6.49
N LEU A 147 -4.63 13.71 -7.24
CA LEU A 147 -4.81 13.50 -8.68
C LEU A 147 -6.06 12.68 -9.00
N VAL A 148 -6.40 11.68 -8.17
CA VAL A 148 -7.62 10.88 -8.31
C VAL A 148 -8.86 11.76 -8.13
N LEU A 149 -8.96 12.55 -7.05
CA LEU A 149 -10.10 13.42 -6.84
C LEU A 149 -10.22 14.48 -7.95
N GLN A 150 -9.10 15.12 -8.34
CA GLN A 150 -9.12 16.13 -9.38
C GLN A 150 -9.50 15.56 -10.74
N HIS A 151 -9.04 14.34 -11.07
CA HIS A 151 -9.45 13.66 -12.31
C HIS A 151 -10.96 13.39 -12.32
N ILE A 152 -11.51 12.78 -11.26
CA ILE A 152 -12.95 12.51 -11.15
C ILE A 152 -13.75 13.83 -11.30
N ALA A 153 -13.34 14.88 -10.58
CA ALA A 153 -13.97 16.19 -10.64
C ALA A 153 -13.91 16.79 -12.05
N SER A 154 -12.78 16.65 -12.77
CA SER A 154 -12.62 17.19 -14.11
C SER A 154 -13.57 16.56 -15.14
N ILE A 155 -13.85 15.26 -15.02
CA ILE A 155 -14.84 14.55 -15.86
C ILE A 155 -16.26 15.10 -15.62
N ARG A 156 -16.53 15.61 -14.39
CA ARG A 156 -17.77 16.29 -14.02
C ARG A 156 -17.77 17.79 -14.37
N GLY A 157 -16.74 18.29 -15.08
CA GLY A 157 -16.59 19.70 -15.43
C GLY A 157 -16.17 20.61 -14.26
N MET A 158 -15.78 20.04 -13.13
CA MET A 158 -15.36 20.76 -11.94
C MET A 158 -13.84 20.94 -11.89
N LYS A 159 -13.37 22.08 -11.39
CA LYS A 159 -11.95 22.43 -11.28
C LYS A 159 -11.62 22.89 -9.88
N ALA A 160 -10.58 22.33 -9.28
CA ALA A 160 -10.03 22.77 -8.02
C ALA A 160 -9.54 24.23 -8.11
N GLY A 161 -9.79 25.02 -7.07
CA GLY A 161 -9.49 26.44 -7.01
C GLY A 161 -10.55 27.34 -7.66
N LYS A 162 -11.52 26.75 -8.38
CA LYS A 162 -12.64 27.46 -8.99
C LYS A 162 -13.98 26.97 -8.42
N ASP A 163 -14.30 25.70 -8.61
CA ASP A 163 -15.60 25.13 -8.25
C ASP A 163 -15.59 24.52 -6.85
N TYR A 164 -14.44 24.12 -6.35
CA TYR A 164 -14.18 23.69 -4.96
C TYR A 164 -12.75 24.05 -4.56
N GLN A 165 -12.44 24.06 -3.25
CA GLN A 165 -11.14 24.40 -2.73
C GLN A 165 -10.45 23.16 -2.12
N LEU A 166 -9.12 23.09 -2.21
CA LEU A 166 -8.29 22.07 -1.57
C LEU A 166 -7.43 22.69 -0.47
N ASN A 167 -7.58 22.18 0.75
CA ASN A 167 -6.75 22.51 1.90
C ASN A 167 -5.75 21.36 2.12
N TYR A 168 -4.50 21.58 1.70
CA TYR A 168 -3.49 20.52 1.75
C TYR A 168 -2.91 20.31 3.14
N VAL A 169 -2.73 19.05 3.51
CA VAL A 169 -2.11 18.60 4.77
C VAL A 169 -1.01 17.57 4.48
N ALA A 170 -0.05 17.45 5.41
CA ALA A 170 1.12 16.60 5.22
C ALA A 170 0.80 15.09 5.30
N ASN A 171 -0.28 14.70 5.97
CA ASN A 171 -0.68 13.29 6.10
C ASN A 171 -2.18 13.15 6.45
N PRO A 172 -2.77 11.94 6.27
CA PRO A 172 -4.20 11.70 6.52
C PRO A 172 -4.64 11.96 7.96
N PHE A 173 -3.78 11.75 8.95
CA PHE A 173 -4.13 11.96 10.36
C PHE A 173 -4.30 13.43 10.71
N GLN A 174 -3.61 14.34 10.02
CA GLN A 174 -3.89 15.79 10.14
C GLN A 174 -5.29 16.12 9.59
N GLY A 175 -5.69 15.54 8.47
CA GLY A 175 -7.04 15.68 7.92
C GLY A 175 -8.11 15.19 8.90
N LEU A 176 -7.89 14.00 9.48
CA LEU A 176 -8.73 13.45 10.53
C LEU A 176 -8.87 14.42 11.73
N GLN A 177 -7.78 15.02 12.20
CA GLN A 177 -7.81 15.96 13.31
C GLN A 177 -8.60 17.25 12.97
N LEU A 178 -8.50 17.74 11.74
CA LEU A 178 -9.28 18.90 11.28
C LEU A 178 -10.78 18.58 11.26
N LEU A 179 -11.17 17.41 10.79
CA LEU A 179 -12.56 16.94 10.86
C LEU A 179 -13.06 16.88 12.32
N LEU A 180 -12.32 16.20 13.22
CA LEU A 180 -12.74 16.04 14.62
C LEU A 180 -12.83 17.37 15.36
N SER A 181 -11.94 18.31 15.09
CA SER A 181 -11.96 19.64 15.73
C SER A 181 -12.99 20.59 15.13
N GLY A 182 -13.71 20.21 14.07
CA GLY A 182 -14.66 21.09 13.38
C GLY A 182 -14.02 22.21 12.56
N ARG A 183 -12.73 22.12 12.27
CA ARG A 183 -12.01 23.06 11.40
C ARG A 183 -12.07 22.69 9.93
N ALA A 184 -12.64 21.54 9.62
CA ALA A 184 -12.97 21.08 8.27
C ALA A 184 -14.26 20.24 8.31
N ASP A 185 -15.04 20.33 7.23
CA ASP A 185 -16.25 19.54 7.06
C ASP A 185 -16.03 18.34 6.14
N HIS A 186 -15.05 18.40 5.25
CA HIS A 186 -14.74 17.35 4.29
C HIS A 186 -13.24 17.06 4.23
N ALA A 187 -12.87 15.78 4.16
CA ALA A 187 -11.48 15.34 3.96
C ALA A 187 -11.42 14.07 3.11
N VAL A 188 -10.45 14.01 2.20
CA VAL A 188 -10.07 12.73 1.58
C VAL A 188 -9.19 11.96 2.56
N LEU A 189 -9.62 10.76 2.91
CA LEU A 189 -8.88 9.88 3.82
C LEU A 189 -8.79 8.47 3.24
N PRO A 190 -7.59 7.86 3.26
CA PRO A 190 -7.46 6.43 3.02
C PRO A 190 -7.90 5.62 4.25
N GLU A 191 -8.24 4.34 4.05
CA GLU A 191 -8.33 3.39 5.15
C GLU A 191 -6.93 3.08 5.71
N PRO A 192 -6.76 2.89 7.02
CA PRO A 192 -7.79 2.89 8.08
C PRO A 192 -8.05 4.27 8.71
N ALA A 193 -7.52 5.37 8.18
CA ALA A 193 -7.73 6.72 8.72
C ALA A 193 -9.20 7.17 8.59
N ALA A 194 -9.88 6.76 7.50
CA ALA A 194 -11.31 7.01 7.30
C ALA A 194 -12.15 6.36 8.42
N THR A 195 -11.94 5.08 8.69
CA THR A 195 -12.61 4.37 9.80
C THR A 195 -12.25 4.98 11.15
N ALA A 196 -10.98 5.37 11.36
CA ALA A 196 -10.58 6.06 12.59
C ALA A 196 -11.33 7.39 12.81
N ALA A 197 -11.57 8.14 11.72
CA ALA A 197 -12.36 9.38 11.79
C ALA A 197 -13.80 9.11 12.25
N LEU A 198 -14.47 8.12 11.64
CA LEU A 198 -15.84 7.74 11.99
C LEU A 198 -15.95 7.30 13.47
N LEU A 199 -15.09 6.37 13.90
CA LEU A 199 -15.11 5.83 15.25
C LEU A 199 -14.80 6.90 16.33
N ARG A 200 -13.84 7.78 16.05
CA ARG A 200 -13.51 8.88 16.97
C ARG A 200 -14.60 9.97 16.97
N GLY A 201 -15.19 10.23 15.80
CA GLY A 201 -16.34 11.12 15.68
C GLY A 201 -17.49 10.69 16.59
N LEU A 202 -17.90 9.42 16.52
CA LEU A 202 -18.92 8.84 17.38
C LEU A 202 -18.61 9.01 18.87
N LYS A 203 -17.35 8.77 19.28
CA LYS A 203 -16.93 8.93 20.69
C LYS A 203 -16.96 10.37 21.18
N SER A 204 -16.81 11.36 20.28
CA SER A 204 -16.86 12.79 20.60
C SER A 204 -18.18 13.45 20.24
N SER A 205 -19.25 12.66 20.07
CA SER A 205 -20.60 13.13 19.67
C SER A 205 -20.59 13.94 18.38
N LYS A 206 -19.63 13.67 17.49
CA LYS A 206 -19.55 14.30 16.18
C LYS A 206 -19.91 13.29 15.11
N GLN A 207 -21.03 13.52 14.43
CA GLN A 207 -21.46 12.66 13.35
C GLN A 207 -20.60 12.92 12.11
N LEU A 208 -19.94 11.87 11.62
CA LEU A 208 -19.17 11.86 10.38
C LEU A 208 -19.70 10.73 9.48
N TYR A 209 -19.60 10.93 8.17
CA TYR A 209 -20.12 10.02 7.15
C TYR A 209 -19.00 9.62 6.19
N ARG A 210 -18.97 8.35 5.77
CA ARG A 210 -18.21 7.91 4.58
C ARG A 210 -19.02 8.33 3.36
N ALA A 211 -18.86 9.60 2.95
CA ALA A 211 -19.77 10.28 2.03
C ALA A 211 -19.59 9.83 0.58
N ILE A 212 -18.34 9.74 0.11
CA ILE A 212 -18.03 9.37 -1.27
C ILE A 212 -17.00 8.24 -1.26
N ASN A 213 -17.32 7.15 -1.96
CA ASN A 213 -16.38 6.09 -2.29
C ASN A 213 -15.65 6.50 -3.57
N LEU A 214 -14.36 6.88 -3.45
CA LEU A 214 -13.59 7.37 -4.60
C LEU A 214 -13.25 6.27 -5.60
N GLN A 215 -13.23 4.99 -5.21
CA GLN A 215 -13.06 3.87 -6.14
C GLN A 215 -14.28 3.73 -7.06
N GLN A 216 -15.49 3.83 -6.46
CA GLN A 216 -16.73 3.82 -7.26
C GLN A 216 -16.79 5.04 -8.19
N ALA A 217 -16.54 6.24 -7.66
CA ALA A 217 -16.54 7.46 -8.46
C ALA A 217 -15.46 7.43 -9.57
N TRP A 218 -14.33 6.76 -9.35
CA TRP A 218 -13.30 6.52 -10.35
C TRP A 218 -13.81 5.62 -11.48
N GLY A 219 -14.42 4.48 -11.14
CA GLY A 219 -15.02 3.57 -12.13
C GLY A 219 -16.04 4.29 -12.99
N ASP A 220 -16.97 5.04 -12.36
CA ASP A 220 -18.00 5.82 -13.05
C ASP A 220 -17.41 6.90 -13.98
N ALA A 221 -16.37 7.60 -13.54
CA ALA A 221 -15.71 8.64 -14.31
C ALA A 221 -14.87 8.10 -15.47
N THR A 222 -14.25 6.95 -15.31
CA THR A 222 -13.35 6.37 -16.31
C THR A 222 -14.02 5.34 -17.21
N GLY A 223 -15.29 4.97 -16.94
CA GLY A 223 -16.01 3.92 -17.67
C GLY A 223 -15.40 2.54 -17.47
N GLY A 224 -14.81 2.28 -16.32
CA GLY A 224 -14.16 1.02 -15.94
C GLY A 224 -14.69 0.44 -14.63
N GLU A 225 -13.93 -0.49 -14.07
CA GLU A 225 -14.26 -1.07 -12.78
C GLU A 225 -14.11 -0.04 -11.64
N ALA A 226 -14.86 -0.24 -10.56
CA ALA A 226 -14.74 0.52 -9.30
C ALA A 226 -13.45 0.13 -8.54
N ALA A 227 -12.32 0.27 -9.21
CA ALA A 227 -11.02 -0.24 -8.76
C ALA A 227 -9.90 0.75 -9.08
N ILE A 228 -9.08 1.03 -8.09
CA ILE A 228 -7.84 1.81 -8.22
C ILE A 228 -6.69 0.90 -7.81
N PRO A 229 -5.74 0.54 -8.70
CA PRO A 229 -4.58 -0.31 -8.36
C PRO A 229 -3.62 0.44 -7.44
N GLN A 230 -3.98 0.53 -6.16
CA GLN A 230 -3.44 1.52 -5.25
C GLN A 230 -2.11 1.13 -4.66
N ALA A 231 -1.96 -0.09 -4.16
CA ALA A 231 -0.73 -0.55 -3.53
C ALA A 231 -0.51 -2.05 -3.71
N GLY A 232 0.76 -2.43 -3.82
CA GLY A 232 1.20 -3.81 -3.95
C GLY A 232 2.64 -4.01 -3.52
N MET A 233 3.14 -5.22 -3.70
CA MET A 233 4.52 -5.57 -3.39
C MET A 233 5.47 -5.17 -4.51
N MET A 234 6.55 -4.51 -4.13
CA MET A 234 7.71 -4.23 -4.98
C MET A 234 8.90 -5.07 -4.53
N ILE A 235 9.66 -5.60 -5.49
CA ILE A 235 10.88 -6.42 -5.28
C ILE A 235 12.07 -5.80 -5.99
N SER A 236 13.27 -5.91 -5.41
CA SER A 236 14.51 -5.56 -6.08
C SER A 236 14.89 -6.59 -7.14
N GLU A 237 15.50 -6.15 -8.25
CA GLU A 237 16.02 -7.09 -9.27
C GLU A 237 17.15 -7.98 -8.73
N ALA A 238 17.91 -7.51 -7.73
CA ALA A 238 18.95 -8.30 -7.09
C ALA A 238 18.36 -9.53 -6.37
N LEU A 239 17.30 -9.34 -5.57
CA LEU A 239 16.64 -10.46 -4.89
C LEU A 239 15.94 -11.38 -5.89
N LEU A 240 15.36 -10.83 -6.96
CA LEU A 240 14.73 -11.63 -8.02
C LEU A 240 15.74 -12.52 -8.77
N GLN A 241 16.98 -12.04 -8.97
CA GLN A 241 18.05 -12.84 -9.57
C GLN A 241 18.57 -13.92 -8.64
N GLU A 242 18.63 -13.65 -7.33
CA GLU A 242 19.06 -14.62 -6.32
C GLU A 242 18.01 -15.72 -6.08
N LEU A 243 16.73 -15.34 -6.03
CA LEU A 243 15.59 -16.22 -5.77
C LEU A 243 14.50 -16.03 -6.86
N PRO A 244 14.67 -16.55 -8.06
CA PRO A 244 13.77 -16.29 -9.19
C PRO A 244 12.35 -16.80 -8.98
N GLU A 245 12.15 -17.86 -8.17
CA GLU A 245 10.83 -18.42 -7.86
C GLU A 245 10.12 -17.69 -6.71
N LEU A 246 10.82 -16.78 -6.03
CA LEU A 246 10.28 -16.06 -4.87
C LEU A 246 8.99 -15.30 -5.18
N PRO A 247 8.82 -14.58 -6.31
CA PRO A 247 7.58 -13.87 -6.61
C PRO A 247 6.34 -14.78 -6.63
N GLN A 248 6.46 -15.96 -7.23
CA GLN A 248 5.36 -16.92 -7.30
C GLN A 248 4.99 -17.44 -5.91
N GLN A 249 5.98 -17.83 -5.10
CA GLN A 249 5.78 -18.28 -3.73
C GLN A 249 5.18 -17.16 -2.85
N PHE A 250 5.69 -15.93 -2.98
CA PHE A 250 5.16 -14.77 -2.28
C PHE A 250 3.71 -14.48 -2.65
N ASN A 251 3.37 -14.50 -3.94
CA ASN A 251 2.01 -14.25 -4.41
C ASN A 251 1.04 -15.30 -3.85
N ALA A 252 1.43 -16.58 -3.83
CA ALA A 252 0.62 -17.64 -3.25
C ALA A 252 0.42 -17.46 -1.73
N ALA A 253 1.49 -17.17 -0.99
CA ALA A 253 1.44 -16.96 0.45
C ALA A 253 0.68 -15.68 0.83
N LEU A 254 0.82 -14.60 0.06
CA LEU A 254 0.07 -13.36 0.27
C LEU A 254 -1.41 -13.51 -0.10
N ALA A 255 -1.76 -14.35 -1.09
CA ALA A 255 -3.16 -14.66 -1.39
C ALA A 255 -3.84 -15.34 -0.18
N ASN A 256 -3.19 -16.34 0.42
CA ASN A 256 -3.66 -16.99 1.63
C ASN A 256 -3.76 -15.99 2.80
N SER A 257 -2.78 -15.11 2.96
CA SER A 257 -2.80 -14.06 3.98
C SER A 257 -3.92 -13.05 3.74
N THR A 258 -4.21 -12.71 2.48
CA THR A 258 -5.32 -11.83 2.10
C THR A 258 -6.65 -12.46 2.48
N GLU A 259 -6.85 -13.72 2.14
CA GLU A 259 -8.05 -14.48 2.50
C GLU A 259 -8.21 -14.56 4.02
N TRP A 260 -7.12 -14.86 4.74
CA TRP A 260 -7.16 -14.90 6.21
C TRP A 260 -7.55 -13.55 6.81
N VAL A 261 -6.96 -12.43 6.35
CA VAL A 261 -7.28 -11.07 6.83
C VAL A 261 -8.76 -10.75 6.63
N VAL A 262 -9.30 -11.07 5.45
CA VAL A 262 -10.72 -10.80 5.11
C VAL A 262 -11.67 -11.65 5.94
N ASN A 263 -11.34 -12.92 6.15
CA ASN A 263 -12.21 -13.88 6.87
C ASN A 263 -12.06 -13.81 8.40
N ASN A 264 -11.00 -13.18 8.91
CA ASN A 264 -10.71 -13.09 10.35
C ASN A 264 -10.47 -11.64 10.81
N PRO A 265 -11.40 -10.70 10.58
CA PRO A 265 -11.16 -9.26 10.79
C PRO A 265 -10.79 -8.91 12.23
N ALA A 266 -11.38 -9.58 13.24
CA ALA A 266 -11.03 -9.34 14.63
C ALA A 266 -9.61 -9.77 14.99
N SER A 267 -9.14 -10.90 14.46
CA SER A 267 -7.75 -11.38 14.62
C SER A 267 -6.77 -10.49 13.85
N ALA A 268 -7.12 -10.11 12.62
CA ALA A 268 -6.35 -9.16 11.81
C ALA A 268 -6.26 -7.78 12.49
N GLY A 269 -7.32 -7.36 13.20
CA GLY A 269 -7.31 -6.16 14.04
C GLY A 269 -6.24 -6.21 15.12
N LYS A 270 -6.15 -7.31 15.87
CA LYS A 270 -5.15 -7.53 16.91
C LYS A 270 -3.72 -7.58 16.34
N LEU A 271 -3.55 -8.30 15.24
CA LEU A 271 -2.28 -8.36 14.50
C LEU A 271 -1.83 -6.95 14.09
N GLY A 272 -2.72 -6.18 13.49
CA GLY A 272 -2.41 -4.81 13.08
C GLY A 272 -2.16 -3.85 14.24
N GLU A 273 -2.78 -4.04 15.42
CA GLU A 273 -2.44 -3.27 16.61
C GLU A 273 -0.99 -3.55 17.03
N ALA A 274 -0.55 -4.79 16.97
CA ALA A 274 0.81 -5.19 17.32
C ALA A 274 1.87 -4.64 16.33
N TYR A 275 1.60 -4.73 15.04
CA TYR A 275 2.57 -4.41 13.98
C TYR A 275 2.45 -2.97 13.48
N LEU A 276 1.24 -2.49 13.21
CA LEU A 276 1.02 -1.17 12.60
C LEU A 276 0.85 -0.05 13.64
N GLY A 277 0.61 -0.41 14.92
CA GLY A 277 0.40 0.54 16.00
C GLY A 277 -0.92 1.30 15.90
N LEU A 278 -1.91 0.74 15.20
CA LEU A 278 -3.28 1.24 15.08
C LEU A 278 -4.20 0.40 15.96
N LYS A 279 -5.26 1.01 16.52
CA LYS A 279 -6.18 0.29 17.41
C LYS A 279 -6.92 -0.84 16.69
N ALA A 280 -6.98 -2.03 17.31
CA ALA A 280 -7.61 -3.21 16.74
C ALA A 280 -9.01 -2.97 16.15
N PRO A 281 -9.95 -2.29 16.82
CA PRO A 281 -11.28 -2.01 16.25
C PRO A 281 -11.25 -1.11 15.00
N VAL A 282 -10.24 -0.24 14.88
CA VAL A 282 -10.08 0.61 13.70
C VAL A 282 -9.69 -0.25 12.51
N ILE A 283 -8.73 -1.14 12.69
CA ILE A 283 -8.27 -2.05 11.63
C ILE A 283 -9.38 -3.01 11.24
N GLU A 284 -9.99 -3.69 12.23
CA GLU A 284 -11.08 -4.63 12.02
C GLU A 284 -12.18 -4.03 11.14
N GLN A 285 -12.67 -2.82 11.49
CA GLN A 285 -13.75 -2.17 10.75
C GLN A 285 -13.30 -1.52 9.44
N SER A 286 -12.00 -1.34 9.19
CA SER A 286 -11.47 -0.83 7.92
C SER A 286 -11.35 -1.91 6.84
N ILE A 287 -11.26 -3.19 7.21
CA ILE A 287 -11.04 -4.31 6.28
C ILE A 287 -12.10 -4.36 5.17
N PRO A 288 -13.43 -4.29 5.45
CA PRO A 288 -14.45 -4.32 4.41
C PRO A 288 -14.40 -3.15 3.42
N HIS A 289 -13.68 -2.09 3.78
CA HIS A 289 -13.55 -0.86 2.99
C HIS A 289 -12.19 -0.71 2.30
N SER A 290 -11.35 -1.74 2.37
CA SER A 290 -9.97 -1.68 1.87
C SER A 290 -9.78 -2.38 0.52
N ASN A 291 -10.83 -2.98 -0.07
CA ASN A 291 -10.84 -3.66 -1.37
C ASN A 291 -9.62 -4.57 -1.57
N PHE A 292 -9.36 -5.44 -0.58
CA PHE A 292 -8.25 -6.38 -0.62
C PHE A 292 -8.51 -7.49 -1.64
N LYS A 293 -7.62 -7.58 -2.61
CA LYS A 293 -7.61 -8.61 -3.64
C LYS A 293 -6.20 -8.69 -4.20
N LEU A 294 -5.55 -9.83 -4.07
CA LEU A 294 -4.29 -10.04 -4.75
C LEU A 294 -4.54 -10.29 -6.24
N THR A 295 -3.82 -9.52 -7.06
CA THR A 295 -3.74 -9.73 -8.50
C THR A 295 -2.27 -9.57 -8.88
N THR A 296 -1.68 -10.49 -9.67
CA THR A 296 -0.30 -10.32 -10.14
C THR A 296 -0.18 -9.03 -10.93
N ALA A 297 1.02 -8.45 -10.99
CA ALA A 297 1.20 -7.21 -11.75
C ALA A 297 0.95 -7.44 -13.25
N GLN A 298 1.25 -8.62 -13.75
CA GLN A 298 1.00 -9.00 -15.15
C GLN A 298 -0.50 -9.14 -15.43
N ASP A 299 -1.26 -9.81 -14.56
CA ASP A 299 -2.70 -9.98 -14.76
C ASP A 299 -3.47 -8.66 -14.63
N GLY A 300 -3.01 -7.77 -13.73
CA GLY A 300 -3.59 -6.45 -13.54
C GLY A 300 -3.05 -5.36 -14.46
N ARG A 301 -2.16 -5.70 -15.40
CA ARG A 301 -1.38 -4.74 -16.17
C ARG A 301 -2.23 -3.69 -16.90
N GLU A 302 -3.26 -4.10 -17.58
CA GLU A 302 -4.13 -3.18 -18.33
C GLU A 302 -4.72 -2.09 -17.42
N GLN A 303 -5.25 -2.50 -16.27
CA GLN A 303 -5.83 -1.57 -15.29
C GLN A 303 -4.75 -0.69 -14.65
N ILE A 304 -3.56 -1.24 -14.37
CA ILE A 304 -2.42 -0.50 -13.82
C ILE A 304 -1.93 0.55 -14.82
N GLU A 305 -1.74 0.20 -16.08
CA GLU A 305 -1.27 1.14 -17.12
C GLU A 305 -2.31 2.22 -17.42
N ARG A 306 -3.60 1.87 -17.43
CA ARG A 306 -4.68 2.86 -17.55
C ARG A 306 -4.66 3.87 -16.40
N PHE A 307 -4.52 3.39 -15.17
CA PHE A 307 -4.39 4.23 -13.99
C PHE A 307 -3.16 5.14 -14.07
N PHE A 308 -1.99 4.58 -14.39
CA PHE A 308 -0.76 5.36 -14.55
C PHE A 308 -0.88 6.41 -15.65
N GLY A 309 -1.51 6.07 -16.78
CA GLY A 309 -1.74 7.00 -17.87
C GLY A 309 -2.58 8.21 -17.44
N ILE A 310 -3.63 7.97 -16.65
CA ILE A 310 -4.49 9.04 -16.12
C ILE A 310 -3.72 9.92 -15.13
N LEU A 311 -3.00 9.31 -14.19
CA LEU A 311 -2.16 10.08 -13.24
C LEU A 311 -1.11 10.93 -13.96
N ALA A 312 -0.51 10.39 -15.02
CA ALA A 312 0.50 11.09 -15.81
C ALA A 312 -0.06 12.29 -16.60
N GLN A 313 -1.34 12.32 -16.94
CA GLN A 313 -1.99 13.50 -17.53
C GLN A 313 -1.99 14.69 -16.56
N GLY A 314 -2.21 14.43 -15.27
CA GLY A 314 -2.15 15.44 -14.22
C GLY A 314 -0.72 15.78 -13.77
N ASN A 315 0.15 14.77 -13.68
CA ASN A 315 1.54 14.92 -13.26
C ASN A 315 2.41 13.78 -13.84
N PRO A 316 3.05 13.97 -15.02
CA PRO A 316 3.89 12.94 -15.63
C PRO A 316 5.02 12.43 -14.71
N ALA A 317 5.56 13.31 -13.86
CA ALA A 317 6.66 12.96 -12.96
C ALA A 317 6.25 11.94 -11.88
N ILE A 318 4.95 11.75 -11.63
CA ILE A 318 4.46 10.83 -10.59
C ILE A 318 4.84 9.38 -10.88
N ILE A 319 4.88 9.00 -12.15
CA ILE A 319 5.32 7.67 -12.62
C ILE A 319 6.72 7.68 -13.25
N GLY A 320 7.48 8.77 -13.11
CA GLY A 320 8.81 8.92 -13.71
C GLY A 320 8.78 9.25 -15.20
N GLY A 321 7.72 9.88 -15.71
CA GLY A 321 7.64 10.51 -17.05
C GLY A 321 7.08 9.63 -18.15
N LYS A 322 6.94 8.32 -17.97
CA LYS A 322 6.44 7.37 -18.98
C LYS A 322 5.84 6.12 -18.32
N LEU A 323 5.07 5.35 -19.07
CA LEU A 323 4.66 4.02 -18.62
C LEU A 323 5.89 3.10 -18.45
N PRO A 324 5.92 2.23 -17.44
CA PRO A 324 6.99 1.26 -17.27
C PRO A 324 7.10 0.28 -18.44
N ALA A 325 8.30 -0.23 -18.69
CA ALA A 325 8.54 -1.29 -19.66
C ALA A 325 7.93 -2.64 -19.20
N ASP A 326 7.73 -3.57 -20.15
CA ASP A 326 7.12 -4.89 -19.91
C ASP A 326 7.71 -5.63 -18.71
N LYS A 327 9.03 -5.59 -18.59
CA LYS A 327 9.75 -6.26 -17.50
C LYS A 327 9.38 -5.77 -16.10
N PHE A 328 8.73 -4.63 -15.96
CA PHE A 328 8.28 -4.09 -14.68
C PHE A 328 7.21 -4.96 -14.03
N TYR A 329 6.34 -5.57 -14.82
CA TYR A 329 5.17 -6.32 -14.36
C TYR A 329 5.51 -7.81 -14.22
N LEU A 330 5.56 -8.33 -12.98
CA LEU A 330 5.79 -9.75 -12.73
C LEU A 330 4.47 -10.55 -12.73
N ALA A 331 4.58 -11.83 -13.15
CA ALA A 331 3.49 -12.79 -13.14
C ALA A 331 3.23 -13.36 -11.74
#